data_5ed8718ccfccf010487bc4a79e2ca0c6
#
_entry.id   5ed8718ccfccf010487bc4a79e2ca0c6
#
_cell.length_a   1.000
_cell.length_b   1.000
_cell.length_c   1.000
_cell.angle_alpha   90.00
_cell.angle_beta   90.00
_cell.angle_gamma   90.00
#
_symmetry.space_group_name_H-M   'P 1'
#
loop_
_entity.id
_entity.type
_entity.pdbx_description
1 polymer ?
#
loop_
_entity_poly.entity_id
_entity_poly.type
_entity_poly.pdbx_seq_one_letter_code
_entity_poly.pdbx_strand_id
1 'polypeptide(L)'
;TLEPSSAASDVYKRQVEHLFQEAHRRNMCVIAGNVLMDRNAPDTVLEKADKSYLSSKKIIGKWHNVSRCKYAITPRFAITSTPELMEVSQTLCAENQSCYVQTHLSENIDEIKTTLELFPDQKDYLSIYDKYKLLSNKTLLAHSIHLEMNEIERMKETKSIAVHCPTSNLFLGSGLFKFKELEEKGVRTAIATDVGGGTSFSMLRTLDEAYKIQQLGNYSLNPLASYFWSTMGNAECLGLQDQIGTIKTGNYADLIVLNLSLIHISEPTRPLI
;
A
#
# COMPACT_ATOMS: atom_id res chain seq x y z
N THR A 1 14.75 15.88 -3.25
CA THR A 1 14.93 14.47 -2.83
C THR A 1 13.57 13.82 -2.80
N LEU A 2 13.30 12.93 -3.77
CA LEU A 2 12.13 12.06 -3.73
C LEU A 2 12.40 11.04 -2.62
N GLU A 3 11.78 11.24 -1.47
CA GLU A 3 11.76 10.25 -0.41
C GLU A 3 11.03 9.00 -0.94
N PRO A 4 11.50 7.78 -0.62
CA PRO A 4 10.76 6.57 -0.94
C PRO A 4 9.49 6.60 -0.11
N SER A 5 8.43 7.05 -0.71
CA SER A 5 7.15 7.06 -0.05
C SER A 5 6.52 5.68 -0.13
N SER A 6 5.75 5.41 0.85
CA SER A 6 4.80 4.36 1.09
C SER A 6 4.20 3.70 -0.15
N ALA A 7 3.67 2.51 0.05
CA ALA A 7 2.91 1.74 -0.93
C ALA A 7 1.67 2.47 -1.52
N ALA A 8 1.34 3.67 -1.05
CA ALA A 8 0.14 4.41 -1.46
C ALA A 8 0.41 5.73 -2.20
N SER A 9 1.66 6.01 -2.63
CA SER A 9 1.93 7.20 -3.44
C SER A 9 1.42 7.04 -4.86
N ASP A 10 0.42 7.86 -5.20
CA ASP A 10 -0.10 7.97 -6.55
C ASP A 10 0.91 8.69 -7.46
N VAL A 11 1.45 7.98 -8.45
CA VAL A 11 2.41 8.52 -9.42
C VAL A 11 1.76 8.66 -10.79
N TYR A 12 1.63 9.90 -11.29
CA TYR A 12 1.04 10.15 -12.60
C TYR A 12 1.99 9.80 -13.75
N LYS A 13 1.45 9.44 -14.90
CA LYS A 13 2.06 8.78 -16.07
C LYS A 13 3.46 9.19 -16.50
N ARG A 14 3.73 10.51 -16.62
CA ARG A 14 5.08 10.99 -17.00
C ARG A 14 6.05 10.92 -15.84
N GLN A 15 5.53 10.91 -14.63
CA GLN A 15 6.32 10.94 -13.41
C GLN A 15 6.87 9.55 -13.06
N VAL A 16 6.12 8.46 -13.33
CA VAL A 16 6.56 7.10 -13.00
C VAL A 16 7.84 6.71 -13.75
N GLU A 17 7.99 7.12 -15.00
CA GLU A 17 9.21 6.85 -15.75
C GLU A 17 10.43 7.58 -15.16
N HIS A 18 10.27 8.85 -14.77
CA HIS A 18 11.32 9.61 -14.08
C HIS A 18 11.63 9.04 -12.70
N LEU A 19 10.61 8.57 -11.97
CA LEU A 19 10.80 7.88 -10.70
C LEU A 19 11.68 6.64 -10.87
N PHE A 20 11.38 5.77 -11.85
CA PHE A 20 12.17 4.58 -12.12
C PHE A 20 13.61 4.92 -12.58
N GLN A 21 13.78 5.94 -13.42
CA GLN A 21 15.11 6.40 -13.85
C GLN A 21 15.96 6.82 -12.65
N GLU A 22 15.39 7.63 -11.75
CA GLU A 22 16.09 8.12 -10.57
C GLU A 22 16.33 7.01 -9.54
N ALA A 23 15.37 6.13 -9.32
CA ALA A 23 15.52 4.96 -8.45
C ALA A 23 16.64 4.03 -8.97
N HIS A 24 16.66 3.76 -10.27
CA HIS A 24 17.70 2.95 -10.89
C HIS A 24 19.09 3.61 -10.74
N ARG A 25 19.19 4.91 -11.02
CA ARG A 25 20.44 5.67 -10.87
C ARG A 25 21.00 5.64 -9.44
N ARG A 26 20.10 5.62 -8.44
CA ARG A 26 20.46 5.59 -7.01
C ARG A 26 20.49 4.18 -6.41
N ASN A 27 20.26 3.15 -7.20
CA ASN A 27 20.11 1.76 -6.73
C ASN A 27 19.05 1.59 -5.64
N MET A 28 17.95 2.34 -5.71
CA MET A 28 16.83 2.26 -4.77
C MET A 28 15.89 1.12 -5.14
N CYS A 29 15.35 0.44 -4.12
CA CYS A 29 14.23 -0.48 -4.31
C CYS A 29 12.94 0.32 -4.43
N VAL A 30 12.28 0.20 -5.59
CA VAL A 30 11.02 0.91 -5.87
C VAL A 30 10.01 -0.05 -6.50
N ILE A 31 8.79 -0.03 -5.96
CA ILE A 31 7.61 -0.67 -6.56
C ILE A 31 6.63 0.45 -6.86
N ALA A 32 6.38 0.72 -8.13
CA ALA A 32 5.53 1.83 -8.57
C ALA A 32 4.83 1.49 -9.89
N GLY A 33 3.82 2.27 -10.27
CA GLY A 33 3.12 2.11 -11.54
C GLY A 33 2.33 3.35 -11.93
N ASN A 34 1.80 3.34 -13.15
CA ASN A 34 0.85 4.36 -13.58
C ASN A 34 -0.43 4.24 -12.76
N VAL A 35 -0.89 5.35 -12.21
CA VAL A 35 -2.21 5.42 -11.59
C VAL A 35 -3.27 5.40 -12.68
N LEU A 36 -4.15 4.40 -12.64
CA LEU A 36 -5.19 4.18 -13.63
C LEU A 36 -6.50 4.78 -13.12
N MET A 37 -7.02 5.76 -13.86
CA MET A 37 -8.30 6.42 -13.61
C MET A 37 -8.94 6.81 -14.94
N ASP A 38 -10.22 6.51 -15.14
CA ASP A 38 -10.96 6.87 -16.35
C ASP A 38 -12.35 7.47 -16.08
N ARG A 39 -12.72 7.62 -14.79
CA ARG A 39 -13.92 8.32 -14.33
C ARG A 39 -13.71 8.99 -12.96
N ASN A 40 -14.65 9.86 -12.58
CA ASN A 40 -14.74 10.48 -11.24
C ASN A 40 -13.42 11.11 -10.73
N ALA A 41 -12.64 11.68 -11.64
CA ALA A 41 -11.41 12.41 -11.32
C ALA A 41 -11.28 13.62 -12.27
N PRO A 42 -10.43 14.61 -11.96
CA PRO A 42 -10.19 15.74 -12.85
C PRO A 42 -9.70 15.29 -14.24
N ASP A 43 -10.17 15.94 -15.30
CA ASP A 43 -9.83 15.61 -16.69
C ASP A 43 -8.33 15.50 -16.97
N THR A 44 -7.53 16.28 -16.24
CA THR A 44 -6.07 16.31 -16.37
C THR A 44 -5.39 15.00 -16.00
N VAL A 45 -6.05 14.14 -15.22
CA VAL A 45 -5.52 12.86 -14.74
C VAL A 45 -6.28 11.65 -15.29
N LEU A 46 -7.41 11.89 -15.96
CA LEU A 46 -8.17 10.81 -16.61
C LEU A 46 -7.45 10.28 -17.86
N GLU A 47 -7.51 8.97 -18.06
CA GLU A 47 -7.05 8.33 -19.29
C GLU A 47 -7.98 7.20 -19.69
N LYS A 48 -8.26 7.10 -20.99
CA LYS A 48 -9.03 6.00 -21.55
C LYS A 48 -8.33 4.65 -21.30
N ALA A 49 -9.13 3.62 -21.07
CA ALA A 49 -8.65 2.28 -20.72
C ALA A 49 -7.62 1.71 -21.72
N ASP A 50 -7.86 1.87 -23.03
CA ASP A 50 -6.93 1.43 -24.08
C ASP A 50 -5.56 2.11 -24.01
N LYS A 51 -5.53 3.42 -23.74
CA LYS A 51 -4.29 4.18 -23.55
C LYS A 51 -3.59 3.78 -22.26
N SER A 52 -4.34 3.56 -21.19
CA SER A 52 -3.84 3.09 -19.91
C SER A 52 -3.15 1.72 -20.04
N TYR A 53 -3.72 0.82 -20.85
CA TYR A 53 -3.09 -0.46 -21.19
C TYR A 53 -1.75 -0.26 -21.89
N LEU A 54 -1.72 0.52 -22.99
CA LEU A 54 -0.50 0.72 -23.78
C LEU A 54 0.61 1.42 -22.99
N SER A 55 0.26 2.44 -22.23
CA SER A 55 1.21 3.18 -21.40
C SER A 55 1.80 2.30 -20.29
N SER A 56 0.98 1.52 -19.62
CA SER A 56 1.43 0.59 -18.58
C SER A 56 2.30 -0.53 -19.15
N LYS A 57 1.87 -1.16 -20.23
CA LYS A 57 2.64 -2.22 -20.91
C LYS A 57 4.03 -1.74 -21.34
N LYS A 58 4.15 -0.51 -21.85
CA LYS A 58 5.43 0.11 -22.21
C LYS A 58 6.34 0.24 -21.00
N ILE A 59 5.83 0.75 -19.87
CA ILE A 59 6.62 0.96 -18.65
C ILE A 59 6.99 -0.38 -18.00
N ILE A 60 6.08 -1.35 -17.98
CA ILE A 60 6.36 -2.72 -17.51
C ILE A 60 7.54 -3.31 -18.29
N GLY A 61 7.46 -3.29 -19.63
CA GLY A 61 8.52 -3.85 -20.48
C GLY A 61 9.89 -3.15 -20.33
N LYS A 62 9.88 -1.89 -19.91
CA LYS A 62 11.10 -1.11 -19.72
C LYS A 62 11.72 -1.25 -18.33
N TRP A 63 10.90 -1.35 -17.28
CA TRP A 63 11.35 -1.17 -15.91
C TRP A 63 11.09 -2.33 -14.96
N HIS A 64 10.08 -3.19 -15.24
CA HIS A 64 9.77 -4.28 -14.33
C HIS A 64 10.91 -5.28 -14.26
N ASN A 65 11.39 -5.56 -13.04
CA ASN A 65 12.56 -6.41 -12.75
C ASN A 65 13.88 -5.88 -13.34
N VAL A 66 13.99 -4.59 -13.63
CA VAL A 66 15.28 -3.95 -13.98
C VAL A 66 15.94 -3.46 -12.69
N SER A 67 17.12 -3.99 -12.35
CA SER A 67 17.79 -3.76 -11.07
C SER A 67 16.83 -4.04 -9.89
N ARG A 68 16.54 -3.04 -9.09
CA ARG A 68 15.64 -3.13 -7.92
C ARG A 68 14.26 -2.51 -8.17
N CYS A 69 13.93 -2.21 -9.42
CA CYS A 69 12.65 -1.63 -9.81
C CYS A 69 11.63 -2.72 -10.11
N LYS A 70 10.41 -2.57 -9.61
CA LYS A 70 9.27 -3.46 -9.86
C LYS A 70 8.04 -2.62 -10.20
N TYR A 71 7.18 -3.15 -11.05
CA TYR A 71 5.95 -2.47 -11.44
C TYR A 71 4.77 -2.91 -10.58
N ALA A 72 3.90 -1.95 -10.22
CA ALA A 72 2.60 -2.19 -9.63
C ALA A 72 1.50 -1.73 -10.60
N ILE A 73 0.59 -2.62 -10.94
CA ILE A 73 -0.63 -2.29 -11.67
C ILE A 73 -1.56 -1.60 -10.67
N THR A 74 -1.88 -0.32 -10.94
CA THR A 74 -2.47 0.54 -9.93
C THR A 74 -3.80 1.15 -10.41
N PRO A 75 -4.91 0.37 -10.52
CA PRO A 75 -6.22 0.99 -10.51
C PRO A 75 -6.36 1.72 -9.19
N ARG A 76 -6.52 3.06 -9.23
CA ARG A 76 -6.44 3.85 -7.99
C ARG A 76 -7.42 3.33 -6.95
N PHE A 77 -8.69 3.22 -7.32
CA PHE A 77 -9.75 2.51 -6.58
C PHE A 77 -10.99 2.34 -7.47
N ALA A 78 -11.97 1.56 -7.03
CA ALA A 78 -13.12 1.23 -7.86
C ALA A 78 -13.97 2.45 -8.27
N ILE A 79 -14.03 3.51 -7.44
CA ILE A 79 -14.77 4.74 -7.76
C ILE A 79 -14.22 5.41 -9.04
N THR A 80 -12.92 5.40 -9.23
CA THR A 80 -12.27 6.08 -10.37
C THR A 80 -11.99 5.15 -11.55
N SER A 81 -12.47 3.91 -11.50
CA SER A 81 -12.23 2.90 -12.52
C SER A 81 -13.53 2.36 -13.07
N THR A 82 -13.73 2.46 -14.39
CA THR A 82 -14.83 1.79 -15.06
C THR A 82 -14.61 0.27 -15.14
N PRO A 83 -15.65 -0.54 -15.45
CA PRO A 83 -15.47 -1.95 -15.76
C PRO A 83 -14.40 -2.20 -16.82
N GLU A 84 -14.34 -1.38 -17.86
CA GLU A 84 -13.36 -1.47 -18.94
C GLU A 84 -11.92 -1.27 -18.44
N LEU A 85 -11.70 -0.33 -17.53
CA LEU A 85 -10.38 -0.11 -16.91
C LEU A 85 -10.00 -1.25 -15.95
N MET A 86 -10.98 -1.84 -15.28
CA MET A 86 -10.75 -3.04 -14.45
C MET A 86 -10.38 -4.26 -15.32
N GLU A 87 -10.98 -4.43 -16.50
CA GLU A 87 -10.62 -5.45 -17.49
C GLU A 87 -9.19 -5.24 -18.02
N VAL A 88 -8.80 -4.00 -18.26
CA VAL A 88 -7.41 -3.65 -18.60
C VAL A 88 -6.46 -4.05 -17.47
N SER A 89 -6.81 -3.75 -16.24
CA SER A 89 -6.00 -4.14 -15.06
C SER A 89 -5.88 -5.66 -14.95
N GLN A 90 -6.96 -6.41 -15.15
CA GLN A 90 -6.96 -7.87 -15.22
C GLN A 90 -6.03 -8.39 -16.33
N THR A 91 -6.11 -7.81 -17.52
CA THR A 91 -5.28 -8.21 -18.67
C THR A 91 -3.80 -7.98 -18.38
N LEU A 92 -3.46 -6.81 -17.85
CA LEU A 92 -2.07 -6.50 -17.44
C LEU A 92 -1.56 -7.49 -16.40
N CYS A 93 -2.38 -7.87 -15.40
CA CYS A 93 -2.02 -8.87 -14.40
C CYS A 93 -1.80 -10.26 -15.03
N ALA A 94 -2.68 -10.67 -15.94
CA ALA A 94 -2.57 -11.98 -16.61
C ALA A 94 -1.31 -12.08 -17.48
N GLU A 95 -0.96 -11.00 -18.19
CA GLU A 95 0.24 -10.92 -19.02
C GLU A 95 1.53 -10.79 -18.20
N ASN A 96 1.45 -10.25 -16.96
CA ASN A 96 2.61 -9.90 -16.13
C ASN A 96 2.45 -10.37 -14.68
N GLN A 97 2.37 -11.67 -14.46
CA GLN A 97 2.07 -12.31 -13.15
C GLN A 97 3.08 -11.97 -12.03
N SER A 98 4.26 -11.47 -12.38
CA SER A 98 5.27 -11.03 -11.42
C SER A 98 5.07 -9.60 -10.92
N CYS A 99 4.23 -8.79 -11.58
CA CYS A 99 3.87 -7.46 -11.13
C CYS A 99 3.07 -7.49 -9.82
N TYR A 100 3.14 -6.40 -9.08
CA TYR A 100 2.26 -6.14 -7.95
C TYR A 100 0.93 -5.53 -8.43
N VAL A 101 -0.06 -5.59 -7.56
CA VAL A 101 -1.29 -4.79 -7.67
C VAL A 101 -1.34 -3.88 -6.46
N GLN A 102 -1.70 -2.61 -6.66
CA GLN A 102 -1.91 -1.64 -5.59
C GLN A 102 -3.21 -0.91 -5.83
N THR A 103 -4.06 -0.83 -4.80
CA THR A 103 -5.34 -0.13 -4.86
C THR A 103 -5.82 0.25 -3.46
N HIS A 104 -6.83 1.12 -3.37
CA HIS A 104 -7.51 1.45 -2.13
C HIS A 104 -8.66 0.48 -1.87
N LEU A 105 -8.94 0.20 -0.61
CA LEU A 105 -10.04 -0.66 -0.19
C LEU A 105 -10.66 -0.18 1.11
N SER A 106 -11.97 0.07 1.09
CA SER A 106 -12.80 0.26 2.29
C SER A 106 -12.21 1.25 3.30
N GLU A 107 -11.79 2.43 2.80
CA GLU A 107 -11.21 3.48 3.62
C GLU A 107 -12.25 4.17 4.47
N ASN A 108 -13.43 4.51 3.89
CA ASN A 108 -14.55 5.08 4.63
C ASN A 108 -15.91 4.57 4.13
N ILE A 109 -16.93 4.82 4.94
CA ILE A 109 -18.29 4.28 4.70
C ILE A 109 -18.94 4.88 3.44
N ASP A 110 -18.76 6.17 3.18
CA ASP A 110 -19.35 6.81 1.99
C ASP A 110 -18.64 6.34 0.71
N GLU A 111 -17.35 6.06 0.76
CA GLU A 111 -16.60 5.43 -0.31
C GLU A 111 -17.18 4.06 -0.65
N ILE A 112 -17.41 3.20 0.35
CA ILE A 112 -17.98 1.85 0.17
C ILE A 112 -19.36 1.96 -0.48
N LYS A 113 -20.23 2.83 0.04
CA LYS A 113 -21.57 3.04 -0.50
C LYS A 113 -21.53 3.47 -1.96
N THR A 114 -20.76 4.49 -2.28
CA THR A 114 -20.59 4.98 -3.67
C THR A 114 -20.03 3.89 -4.57
N THR A 115 -19.08 3.11 -4.09
CA THR A 115 -18.50 1.99 -4.84
C THR A 115 -19.55 0.93 -5.20
N LEU A 116 -20.40 0.54 -4.26
CA LEU A 116 -21.45 -0.45 -4.49
C LEU A 116 -22.58 0.09 -5.37
N GLU A 117 -22.85 1.40 -5.35
CA GLU A 117 -23.77 2.03 -6.32
C GLU A 117 -23.21 1.97 -7.75
N LEU A 118 -21.90 2.06 -7.94
CA LEU A 118 -21.22 1.96 -9.24
C LEU A 118 -21.04 0.52 -9.74
N PHE A 119 -21.08 -0.46 -8.84
CA PHE A 119 -20.95 -1.90 -9.13
C PHE A 119 -22.07 -2.70 -8.44
N PRO A 120 -23.34 -2.51 -8.84
CA PRO A 120 -24.50 -3.03 -8.12
C PRO A 120 -24.63 -4.56 -8.19
N ASP A 121 -23.89 -5.22 -9.04
CA ASP A 121 -23.81 -6.69 -9.15
C ASP A 121 -22.83 -7.32 -8.16
N GLN A 122 -22.11 -6.50 -7.36
CA GLN A 122 -21.14 -6.96 -6.38
C GLN A 122 -21.70 -6.90 -4.96
N LYS A 123 -21.37 -7.91 -4.16
CA LYS A 123 -21.88 -8.03 -2.77
C LYS A 123 -21.12 -7.16 -1.76
N ASP A 124 -19.85 -6.87 -2.03
CA ASP A 124 -18.97 -6.08 -1.19
C ASP A 124 -17.88 -5.42 -2.06
N TYR A 125 -17.09 -4.54 -1.45
CA TYR A 125 -16.07 -3.78 -2.18
C TYR A 125 -14.96 -4.69 -2.71
N LEU A 126 -14.46 -5.62 -1.90
CA LEU A 126 -13.37 -6.53 -2.28
C LEU A 126 -13.78 -7.44 -3.44
N SER A 127 -15.07 -7.83 -3.52
CA SER A 127 -15.58 -8.69 -4.59
C SER A 127 -15.44 -8.06 -5.97
N ILE A 128 -15.36 -6.73 -6.08
CA ILE A 128 -15.06 -6.04 -7.34
C ILE A 128 -13.66 -6.43 -7.82
N TYR A 129 -12.66 -6.33 -6.96
CA TYR A 129 -11.28 -6.70 -7.32
C TYR A 129 -11.13 -8.20 -7.57
N ASP A 130 -11.87 -9.03 -6.84
CA ASP A 130 -11.90 -10.48 -7.04
C ASP A 130 -12.50 -10.86 -8.40
N LYS A 131 -13.59 -10.25 -8.81
CA LYS A 131 -14.22 -10.42 -10.12
C LYS A 131 -13.22 -10.23 -11.26
N TYR A 132 -12.37 -9.22 -11.15
CA TYR A 132 -11.34 -8.91 -12.15
C TYR A 132 -10.00 -9.60 -11.88
N LYS A 133 -9.96 -10.60 -10.98
CA LYS A 133 -8.76 -11.43 -10.68
C LYS A 133 -7.53 -10.60 -10.26
N LEU A 134 -7.77 -9.52 -9.55
CA LEU A 134 -6.71 -8.62 -9.06
C LEU A 134 -6.15 -9.06 -7.70
N LEU A 135 -6.78 -10.04 -7.02
CA LEU A 135 -6.36 -10.50 -5.70
C LEU A 135 -5.28 -11.59 -5.80
N SER A 136 -4.18 -11.39 -5.11
CA SER A 136 -3.07 -12.33 -5.02
C SER A 136 -2.17 -11.99 -3.81
N ASN A 137 -1.14 -12.83 -3.59
CA ASN A 137 -0.12 -12.56 -2.58
C ASN A 137 0.79 -11.34 -2.88
N LYS A 138 0.57 -10.66 -4.00
CA LYS A 138 1.24 -9.40 -4.40
C LYS A 138 0.27 -8.22 -4.48
N THR A 139 -0.94 -8.37 -3.98
CA THR A 139 -1.94 -7.31 -3.98
C THR A 139 -1.93 -6.56 -2.67
N LEU A 140 -1.68 -5.25 -2.76
CA LEU A 140 -1.66 -4.29 -1.67
C LEU A 140 -2.99 -3.54 -1.66
N LEU A 141 -3.75 -3.66 -0.58
CA LEU A 141 -5.07 -3.07 -0.39
C LEU A 141 -4.95 -1.98 0.68
N ALA A 142 -4.79 -0.74 0.23
CA ALA A 142 -4.56 0.40 1.13
C ALA A 142 -5.81 0.67 1.98
N HIS A 143 -5.57 1.10 3.21
CA HIS A 143 -6.51 1.41 4.28
C HIS A 143 -7.19 0.19 4.89
N SER A 144 -8.05 -0.53 4.19
CA SER A 144 -8.69 -1.78 4.67
C SER A 144 -9.29 -1.65 6.08
N ILE A 145 -10.04 -0.55 6.34
CA ILE A 145 -10.54 -0.19 7.68
C ILE A 145 -11.90 -0.85 7.95
N HIS A 146 -12.82 -0.70 7.01
CA HIS A 146 -14.23 -1.11 7.16
C HIS A 146 -14.51 -2.42 6.44
N LEU A 147 -13.72 -3.46 6.76
CA LEU A 147 -13.86 -4.77 6.15
C LEU A 147 -14.98 -5.58 6.81
N GLU A 148 -15.77 -6.28 5.99
CA GLU A 148 -16.70 -7.30 6.41
C GLU A 148 -15.98 -8.66 6.58
N MET A 149 -16.58 -9.58 7.32
CA MET A 149 -15.96 -10.87 7.64
C MET A 149 -15.62 -11.70 6.39
N ASN A 150 -16.50 -11.71 5.39
CA ASN A 150 -16.29 -12.40 4.13
C ASN A 150 -15.12 -11.80 3.30
N GLU A 151 -14.90 -10.48 3.40
CA GLU A 151 -13.75 -9.82 2.77
C GLU A 151 -12.45 -10.23 3.47
N ILE A 152 -12.45 -10.28 4.81
CA ILE A 152 -11.30 -10.75 5.62
C ILE A 152 -10.95 -12.20 5.26
N GLU A 153 -11.93 -13.08 5.19
CA GLU A 153 -11.72 -14.47 4.79
C GLU A 153 -11.15 -14.57 3.38
N ARG A 154 -11.68 -13.80 2.44
CA ARG A 154 -11.19 -13.78 1.06
C ARG A 154 -9.79 -13.22 0.94
N MET A 155 -9.44 -12.17 1.72
CA MET A 155 -8.08 -11.66 1.79
C MET A 155 -7.09 -12.72 2.30
N LYS A 156 -7.49 -13.49 3.31
CA LYS A 156 -6.68 -14.61 3.81
C LYS A 156 -6.45 -15.68 2.74
N GLU A 157 -7.51 -16.11 2.04
CA GLU A 157 -7.43 -17.12 0.98
C GLU A 157 -6.51 -16.70 -0.16
N THR A 158 -6.64 -15.46 -0.64
CA THR A 158 -5.85 -14.89 -1.72
C THR A 158 -4.45 -14.45 -1.28
N LYS A 159 -4.21 -14.42 0.05
CA LYS A 159 -3.00 -13.89 0.67
C LYS A 159 -2.77 -12.42 0.34
N SER A 160 -3.83 -11.67 0.01
CA SER A 160 -3.77 -10.23 -0.20
C SER A 160 -3.36 -9.51 1.08
N ILE A 161 -2.82 -8.31 0.95
CA ILE A 161 -2.17 -7.59 2.03
C ILE A 161 -3.02 -6.37 2.40
N ALA A 162 -3.48 -6.30 3.64
CA ALA A 162 -4.08 -5.09 4.20
C ALA A 162 -2.97 -4.09 4.57
N VAL A 163 -3.03 -2.87 4.04
CA VAL A 163 -1.99 -1.86 4.28
C VAL A 163 -2.54 -0.77 5.21
N HIS A 164 -2.03 -0.74 6.43
CA HIS A 164 -2.40 0.29 7.41
C HIS A 164 -1.72 1.63 7.09
N CYS A 165 -2.52 2.69 6.96
CA CYS A 165 -2.08 4.06 6.66
C CYS A 165 -2.44 5.02 7.81
N PRO A 166 -1.83 4.89 9.01
CA PRO A 166 -2.34 5.53 10.24
C PRO A 166 -2.43 7.05 10.16
N THR A 167 -1.40 7.72 9.64
CA THR A 167 -1.37 9.20 9.58
C THR A 167 -2.43 9.76 8.63
N SER A 168 -2.70 9.07 7.52
CA SER A 168 -3.76 9.42 6.58
C SER A 168 -5.13 9.17 7.17
N ASN A 169 -5.35 7.97 7.73
CA ASN A 169 -6.65 7.58 8.26
C ASN A 169 -7.11 8.47 9.42
N LEU A 170 -6.17 8.94 10.26
CA LEU A 170 -6.47 9.91 11.32
C LEU A 170 -6.74 11.30 10.75
N PHE A 171 -5.94 11.76 9.80
CA PHE A 171 -6.07 13.09 9.22
C PHE A 171 -7.39 13.26 8.45
N LEU A 172 -7.78 12.24 7.70
CA LEU A 172 -9.03 12.22 6.91
C LEU A 172 -10.26 11.78 7.73
N GLY A 173 -10.07 11.27 8.96
CA GLY A 173 -11.16 10.77 9.78
C GLY A 173 -11.76 9.45 9.26
N SER A 174 -10.98 8.66 8.53
CA SER A 174 -11.43 7.43 7.87
C SER A 174 -11.87 6.35 8.86
N GLY A 175 -11.18 6.22 10.01
CA GLY A 175 -11.49 5.24 11.05
C GLY A 175 -10.24 4.58 11.65
N LEU A 176 -10.46 3.56 12.48
CA LEU A 176 -9.39 2.85 13.18
C LEU A 176 -9.13 1.49 12.53
N PHE A 177 -7.89 1.27 12.11
CA PHE A 177 -7.46 -0.01 11.54
C PHE A 177 -7.46 -1.12 12.62
N LYS A 178 -8.07 -2.25 12.32
CA LYS A 178 -8.27 -3.37 13.25
C LYS A 178 -7.14 -4.39 13.17
N PHE A 179 -5.91 -3.99 13.53
CA PHE A 179 -4.72 -4.84 13.40
C PHE A 179 -4.89 -6.21 14.07
N LYS A 180 -5.32 -6.22 15.34
CA LYS A 180 -5.51 -7.46 16.11
C LYS A 180 -6.46 -8.44 15.44
N GLU A 181 -7.60 -7.94 14.94
CA GLU A 181 -8.60 -8.78 14.27
C GLU A 181 -8.02 -9.42 13.01
N LEU A 182 -7.31 -8.64 12.18
CA LEU A 182 -6.70 -9.13 10.96
C LEU A 182 -5.58 -10.14 11.24
N GLU A 183 -4.74 -9.88 12.25
CA GLU A 183 -3.69 -10.80 12.67
C GLU A 183 -4.26 -12.14 13.17
N GLU A 184 -5.26 -12.11 14.06
CA GLU A 184 -5.93 -13.31 14.58
C GLU A 184 -6.62 -14.12 13.47
N LYS A 185 -7.11 -13.46 12.44
CA LYS A 185 -7.69 -14.10 11.25
C LYS A 185 -6.65 -14.61 10.25
N GLY A 186 -5.38 -14.23 10.42
CA GLY A 186 -4.27 -14.64 9.56
C GLY A 186 -4.20 -13.88 8.24
N VAL A 187 -4.72 -12.65 8.20
CA VAL A 187 -4.53 -11.73 7.08
C VAL A 187 -3.16 -11.08 7.19
N ARG A 188 -2.44 -11.00 6.09
CA ARG A 188 -1.14 -10.31 6.01
C ARG A 188 -1.36 -8.81 6.10
N THR A 189 -0.59 -8.16 6.98
CA THR A 189 -0.70 -6.72 7.21
C THR A 189 0.63 -6.02 6.97
N ALA A 190 0.60 -4.88 6.32
CA ALA A 190 1.73 -3.98 6.10
C ALA A 190 1.41 -2.59 6.64
N ILE A 191 2.42 -1.75 6.81
CA ILE A 191 2.25 -0.38 7.26
C ILE A 191 2.88 0.60 6.27
N ALA A 192 2.19 1.73 6.01
CA ALA A 192 2.60 2.74 5.06
C ALA A 192 2.34 4.15 5.57
N THR A 193 3.10 5.12 5.07
CA THR A 193 2.94 6.55 5.39
C THR A 193 1.75 7.18 4.68
N ASP A 194 1.44 6.70 3.47
CA ASP A 194 0.42 7.29 2.58
C ASP A 194 0.59 8.80 2.42
N VAL A 195 1.84 9.26 2.28
CA VAL A 195 2.14 10.69 2.21
C VAL A 195 1.45 11.34 1.02
N GLY A 196 0.73 12.43 1.30
CA GLY A 196 -0.21 13.08 0.40
C GLY A 196 -1.59 13.11 1.04
N GLY A 197 -2.20 11.97 1.40
CA GLY A 197 -3.24 11.83 2.41
C GLY A 197 -2.64 11.79 3.82
N GLY A 198 -1.56 11.05 4.00
CA GLY A 198 -0.77 11.03 5.24
C GLY A 198 0.08 12.28 5.45
N THR A 199 0.29 12.64 6.69
CA THR A 199 0.87 13.92 7.13
C THR A 199 2.38 13.92 7.33
N SER A 200 3.07 12.79 7.09
CA SER A 200 4.50 12.65 7.31
C SER A 200 5.15 11.59 6.42
N PHE A 201 6.38 11.88 5.95
CA PHE A 201 7.24 10.89 5.31
C PHE A 201 7.91 9.93 6.32
N SER A 202 7.91 10.28 7.61
CA SER A 202 8.61 9.52 8.63
C SER A 202 7.86 8.26 9.01
N MET A 203 8.48 7.09 8.78
CA MET A 203 7.94 5.81 9.24
C MET A 203 7.89 5.73 10.78
N LEU A 204 8.82 6.37 11.49
CA LEU A 204 8.76 6.44 12.95
C LEU A 204 7.53 7.20 13.45
N ARG A 205 7.17 8.31 12.78
CA ARG A 205 5.93 9.03 13.06
C ARG A 205 4.70 8.18 12.74
N THR A 206 4.76 7.44 11.64
CA THR A 206 3.71 6.50 11.24
C THR A 206 3.50 5.41 12.30
N LEU A 207 4.57 4.87 12.87
CA LEU A 207 4.49 3.88 13.95
C LEU A 207 3.92 4.47 15.25
N ASP A 208 4.25 5.73 15.59
CA ASP A 208 3.67 6.43 16.72
C ASP A 208 2.13 6.55 16.60
N GLU A 209 1.64 6.95 15.44
CA GLU A 209 0.20 7.02 15.21
C GLU A 209 -0.44 5.62 15.15
N ALA A 210 0.22 4.62 14.56
CA ALA A 210 -0.27 3.24 14.59
C ALA A 210 -0.42 2.72 16.02
N TYR A 211 0.55 2.99 16.91
CA TYR A 211 0.45 2.63 18.31
C TYR A 211 -0.79 3.23 18.98
N LYS A 212 -1.03 4.54 18.79
CA LYS A 212 -2.18 5.25 19.35
C LYS A 212 -3.51 4.67 18.87
N ILE A 213 -3.62 4.38 17.57
CA ILE A 213 -4.80 3.75 16.98
C ILE A 213 -5.09 2.40 17.63
N GLN A 214 -4.07 1.56 17.82
CA GLN A 214 -4.27 0.26 18.45
C GLN A 214 -4.65 0.40 19.93
N GLN A 215 -4.11 1.37 20.65
CA GLN A 215 -4.54 1.68 22.03
C GLN A 215 -6.02 2.08 22.09
N LEU A 216 -6.49 2.91 21.17
CA LEU A 216 -7.92 3.25 21.06
C LEU A 216 -8.79 2.03 20.74
N GLY A 217 -8.24 1.05 20.02
CA GLY A 217 -8.86 -0.25 19.75
C GLY A 217 -8.69 -1.28 20.87
N ASN A 218 -8.27 -0.87 22.08
CA ASN A 218 -7.99 -1.75 23.23
C ASN A 218 -6.96 -2.85 22.93
N TYR A 219 -6.00 -2.57 22.06
CA TYR A 219 -4.89 -3.46 21.75
C TYR A 219 -3.55 -2.77 22.04
N SER A 220 -2.78 -3.32 22.99
CA SER A 220 -1.46 -2.81 23.31
C SER A 220 -0.42 -3.35 22.32
N LEU A 221 -0.17 -2.59 21.26
CA LEU A 221 0.85 -2.94 20.28
C LEU A 221 2.25 -2.87 20.91
N ASN A 222 2.99 -3.97 20.85
CA ASN A 222 4.38 -3.98 21.35
C ASN A 222 5.26 -3.07 20.47
N PRO A 223 5.98 -2.08 21.05
CA PRO A 223 6.84 -1.19 20.27
C PRO A 223 7.92 -1.90 19.44
N LEU A 224 8.49 -3.00 19.94
CA LEU A 224 9.47 -3.79 19.19
C LEU A 224 8.81 -4.51 17.99
N ALA A 225 7.59 -5.03 18.18
CA ALA A 225 6.82 -5.60 17.07
C ALA A 225 6.48 -4.54 16.00
N SER A 226 6.29 -3.28 16.40
CA SER A 226 6.08 -2.17 15.44
C SER A 226 7.30 -1.96 14.54
N TYR A 227 8.51 -2.04 15.07
CA TYR A 227 9.73 -1.97 14.24
C TYR A 227 9.83 -3.16 13.28
N PHE A 228 9.55 -4.36 13.75
CA PHE A 228 9.48 -5.54 12.87
C PHE A 228 8.45 -5.33 11.75
N TRP A 229 7.27 -4.84 12.09
CA TRP A 229 6.18 -4.60 11.14
C TRP A 229 6.60 -3.62 10.03
N SER A 230 7.30 -2.52 10.37
CA SER A 230 7.77 -1.53 9.39
C SER A 230 9.03 -1.92 8.62
N THR A 231 9.72 -2.99 9.00
CA THR A 231 10.96 -3.45 8.37
C THR A 231 10.79 -4.85 7.76
N MET A 232 11.11 -5.91 8.51
CA MET A 232 11.03 -7.29 8.03
C MET A 232 9.59 -7.69 7.67
N GLY A 233 8.59 -7.28 8.46
CA GLY A 233 7.17 -7.58 8.18
C GLY A 233 6.71 -7.00 6.84
N ASN A 234 7.06 -5.74 6.55
CA ASN A 234 6.81 -5.15 5.23
C ASN A 234 7.59 -5.89 4.12
N ALA A 235 8.84 -6.27 4.37
CA ALA A 235 9.63 -7.01 3.41
C ALA A 235 9.02 -8.40 3.10
N GLU A 236 8.52 -9.10 4.12
CA GLU A 236 7.78 -10.37 3.96
C GLU A 236 6.49 -10.18 3.17
N CYS A 237 5.74 -9.13 3.45
CA CYS A 237 4.54 -8.78 2.68
C CYS A 237 4.86 -8.54 1.20
N LEU A 238 5.98 -7.93 0.90
CA LEU A 238 6.41 -7.66 -0.47
C LEU A 238 7.16 -8.85 -1.12
N GLY A 239 7.42 -9.95 -0.38
CA GLY A 239 8.23 -11.07 -0.88
C GLY A 239 9.69 -10.67 -1.14
N LEU A 240 10.22 -9.75 -0.34
CA LEU A 240 11.58 -9.21 -0.44
C LEU A 240 12.43 -9.53 0.80
N GLN A 241 11.97 -10.39 1.71
CA GLN A 241 12.59 -10.73 2.99
C GLN A 241 14.03 -11.31 2.85
N ASP A 242 14.35 -11.88 1.70
CA ASP A 242 15.69 -12.41 1.39
C ASP A 242 16.64 -11.34 0.85
N GLN A 243 16.18 -10.10 0.71
CA GLN A 243 16.94 -8.99 0.13
C GLN A 243 17.05 -7.78 1.07
N ILE A 244 15.98 -7.47 1.82
CA ILE A 244 15.88 -6.29 2.70
C ILE A 244 15.13 -6.64 3.99
N GLY A 245 15.07 -5.69 4.93
CA GLY A 245 14.28 -5.81 6.17
C GLY A 245 15.10 -6.29 7.36
N THR A 246 16.28 -6.85 7.16
CA THR A 246 17.20 -7.30 8.22
C THR A 246 18.65 -6.96 7.92
N ILE A 247 19.44 -6.81 8.99
CA ILE A 247 20.91 -6.70 8.88
C ILE A 247 21.49 -8.11 8.81
N LYS A 248 21.71 -8.61 7.59
CA LYS A 248 22.21 -9.95 7.31
C LYS A 248 23.18 -9.92 6.13
N THR A 249 24.22 -10.74 6.17
CA THR A 249 25.14 -10.93 5.05
C THR A 249 24.38 -11.36 3.79
N GLY A 250 24.61 -10.67 2.69
CA GLY A 250 23.92 -10.88 1.41
C GLY A 250 22.71 -9.98 1.18
N ASN A 251 22.16 -9.35 2.21
CA ASN A 251 21.09 -8.38 2.06
C ASN A 251 21.63 -7.01 1.61
N TYR A 252 20.79 -6.23 0.93
CA TYR A 252 21.09 -4.82 0.64
C TYR A 252 21.15 -4.00 1.93
N ALA A 253 22.07 -3.06 1.98
CA ALA A 253 22.25 -2.14 3.10
C ALA A 253 21.27 -0.96 3.02
N ASP A 254 19.97 -1.23 2.92
CA ASP A 254 18.91 -0.23 3.02
C ASP A 254 18.71 0.11 4.51
N LEU A 255 19.58 0.96 5.04
CA LEU A 255 19.70 1.25 6.47
C LEU A 255 19.51 2.74 6.73
N ILE A 256 18.95 3.06 7.89
CA ILE A 256 18.95 4.41 8.46
C ILE A 256 19.80 4.42 9.73
N VAL A 257 20.53 5.50 9.94
CA VAL A 257 21.29 5.73 11.17
C VAL A 257 20.58 6.82 11.96
N LEU A 258 20.15 6.48 13.18
CA LEU A 258 19.52 7.44 14.09
C LEU A 258 20.59 7.99 15.04
N ASN A 259 20.81 9.30 14.99
CA ASN A 259 21.66 9.98 15.98
C ASN A 259 20.81 10.42 17.17
N LEU A 260 20.73 9.57 18.19
CA LEU A 260 20.00 9.85 19.42
C LEU A 260 20.95 10.46 20.44
N SER A 261 20.58 11.61 21.02
CA SER A 261 21.31 12.16 22.16
C SER A 261 21.07 11.30 23.41
N LEU A 262 22.05 11.30 24.34
CA LEU A 262 21.94 10.56 25.60
C LEU A 262 20.71 10.96 26.43
N ILE A 263 20.28 12.21 26.32
CA ILE A 263 19.08 12.70 27.02
C ILE A 263 17.79 12.00 26.51
N HIS A 264 17.72 11.64 25.24
CA HIS A 264 16.59 10.87 24.71
C HIS A 264 16.58 9.41 25.14
N ILE A 265 17.73 8.90 25.59
CA ILE A 265 17.89 7.51 26.03
C ILE A 265 17.71 7.39 27.56
N SER A 266 18.14 8.38 28.30
CA SER A 266 18.25 8.32 29.76
C SER A 266 17.15 9.03 30.53
N GLU A 267 16.41 9.96 29.92
CA GLU A 267 15.28 10.59 30.60
C GLU A 267 14.02 9.74 30.49
N PRO A 268 13.42 9.33 31.62
CA PRO A 268 12.11 8.72 31.58
C PRO A 268 11.10 9.75 31.10
N THR A 269 10.53 9.53 29.94
CA THR A 269 9.48 10.40 29.36
C THR A 269 8.14 10.31 30.08
N ARG A 270 8.07 9.60 31.22
CA ARG A 270 6.90 9.52 32.09
C ARG A 270 7.18 10.28 33.37
N PRO A 271 6.32 11.24 33.77
CA PRO A 271 6.29 11.68 35.16
C PRO A 271 6.07 10.44 36.03
N LEU A 272 6.90 10.26 37.01
CA LEU A 272 6.62 9.31 38.09
C LEU A 272 5.33 9.81 38.78
N ILE A 273 4.23 9.16 38.48
CA ILE A 273 2.98 9.36 39.20
C ILE A 273 3.03 8.46 40.46
#